data_d2ac757e57db3f14615f688bdf6766bc
#
_entry.id   d2ac757e57db3f14615f688bdf6766bc
#
_cell.length_a   1.000
_cell.length_b   1.000
_cell.length_c   1.000
_cell.angle_alpha   90.00
_cell.angle_beta   90.00
_cell.angle_gamma   90.00
#
_symmetry.space_group_name_H-M   'P 1'
#
loop_
_entity.id
_entity.type
_entity.pdbx_description
1 polymer ?
#
loop_
_entity_poly.entity_id
_entity_poly.type
_entity_poly.pdbx_seq_one_letter_code
_entity_poly.pdbx_strand_id
1 'polypeptide(L)'
;DIQIKPYCSPYKIYIVDEAQKLSVQAQNALLKTIEEPPAYGIILLLTTNAAAMLETILSRSIVLNMKPVESEAFTSYMREKGVDEDKIPTLEKFSQGNIGKGLKLAQSDDFISMIQTIMLLLKTASKMPFSELLESIAKLEEYKLSIKDCFGFMQMWYRDILIFKATRDPNLLIFAEEYSAINKVAQTCGYNEINRILEAINTASARLDANVNF
;
A
#
# COMPACT_ATOMS: atom_id res chain seq x y z
N ASP A 1 -18.41 -26.56 3.23
CA ASP A 1 -18.34 -27.03 4.63
C ASP A 1 -16.98 -27.71 4.87
N ILE A 2 -16.23 -27.25 5.88
CA ILE A 2 -14.90 -27.78 6.21
C ILE A 2 -14.98 -29.21 6.77
N GLN A 3 -16.12 -29.62 7.34
CA GLN A 3 -16.34 -30.92 7.92
C GLN A 3 -16.45 -32.09 6.89
N ILE A 4 -16.62 -31.74 5.62
CA ILE A 4 -16.66 -32.74 4.53
C ILE A 4 -15.22 -32.99 4.07
N LYS A 5 -14.79 -34.27 4.08
CA LYS A 5 -13.45 -34.65 3.62
C LYS A 5 -13.20 -34.28 2.16
N PRO A 6 -11.95 -33.90 1.82
CA PRO A 6 -11.57 -33.68 0.43
C PRO A 6 -11.60 -34.97 -0.37
N TYR A 7 -12.01 -34.91 -1.65
CA TYR A 7 -12.09 -36.07 -2.55
C TYR A 7 -10.76 -36.41 -3.22
N CYS A 8 -9.97 -35.42 -3.55
CA CYS A 8 -8.79 -35.57 -4.43
C CYS A 8 -7.47 -35.12 -3.79
N SER A 9 -7.47 -34.70 -2.52
CA SER A 9 -6.29 -34.17 -1.85
C SER A 9 -6.25 -34.57 -0.39
N PRO A 10 -5.07 -34.70 0.24
CA PRO A 10 -4.96 -34.95 1.68
C PRO A 10 -5.45 -33.79 2.54
N TYR A 11 -5.47 -32.54 1.99
CA TYR A 11 -5.84 -31.33 2.72
C TYR A 11 -6.99 -30.58 2.03
N LYS A 12 -7.77 -29.87 2.84
CA LYS A 12 -8.80 -28.93 2.43
C LYS A 12 -8.41 -27.55 2.96
N ILE A 13 -8.10 -26.63 2.04
CA ILE A 13 -7.57 -25.30 2.37
C ILE A 13 -8.66 -24.26 2.15
N TYR A 14 -8.93 -23.45 3.16
CA TYR A 14 -9.79 -22.27 3.10
C TYR A 14 -8.93 -21.04 3.24
N ILE A 15 -9.03 -20.14 2.27
CA ILE A 15 -8.36 -18.84 2.28
C ILE A 15 -9.43 -17.78 2.45
N VAL A 16 -9.34 -17.01 3.53
CA VAL A 16 -10.20 -15.85 3.80
C VAL A 16 -9.34 -14.62 3.58
N ASP A 17 -9.54 -13.98 2.44
CA ASP A 17 -8.85 -12.73 2.12
C ASP A 17 -9.51 -11.55 2.83
N GLU A 18 -8.73 -10.54 3.17
CA GLU A 18 -9.18 -9.35 3.91
C GLU A 18 -9.95 -9.71 5.20
N ALA A 19 -9.44 -10.65 5.97
CA ALA A 19 -10.11 -11.17 7.18
C ALA A 19 -10.46 -10.07 8.21
N GLN A 20 -9.78 -8.92 8.19
CA GLN A 20 -10.11 -7.74 9.01
C GLN A 20 -11.49 -7.15 8.68
N LYS A 21 -12.09 -7.47 7.53
CA LYS A 21 -13.43 -7.02 7.13
C LYS A 21 -14.55 -7.92 7.67
N LEU A 22 -14.20 -9.06 8.27
CA LEU A 22 -15.18 -9.93 8.91
C LEU A 22 -15.85 -9.20 10.08
N SER A 23 -17.17 -9.24 10.14
CA SER A 23 -17.91 -8.76 11.31
C SER A 23 -17.55 -9.58 12.56
N VAL A 24 -17.74 -9.02 13.75
CA VAL A 24 -17.51 -9.72 15.03
C VAL A 24 -18.31 -11.02 15.08
N GLN A 25 -19.55 -11.03 14.55
CA GLN A 25 -20.40 -12.22 14.50
C GLN A 25 -19.80 -13.29 13.59
N ALA A 26 -19.26 -12.91 12.43
CA ALA A 26 -18.60 -13.82 11.50
C ALA A 26 -17.31 -14.40 12.11
N GLN A 27 -16.52 -13.57 12.78
CA GLN A 27 -15.33 -14.02 13.50
C GLN A 27 -15.68 -15.01 14.60
N ASN A 28 -16.72 -14.74 15.40
CA ASN A 28 -17.19 -15.66 16.44
C ASN A 28 -17.71 -16.99 15.85
N ALA A 29 -18.37 -16.95 14.70
CA ALA A 29 -18.82 -18.18 14.03
C ALA A 29 -17.67 -19.09 13.58
N LEU A 30 -16.49 -18.52 13.28
CA LEU A 30 -15.29 -19.27 12.93
C LEU A 30 -14.62 -19.93 14.13
N LEU A 31 -14.82 -19.44 15.36
CA LEU A 31 -14.12 -19.93 16.55
C LEU A 31 -14.30 -21.44 16.74
N LYS A 32 -15.53 -21.96 16.62
CA LYS A 32 -15.79 -23.39 16.76
C LYS A 32 -14.97 -24.25 15.79
N THR A 33 -14.79 -23.76 14.55
CA THR A 33 -14.02 -24.47 13.52
C THR A 33 -12.51 -24.35 13.77
N ILE A 34 -12.07 -23.23 14.34
CA ILE A 34 -10.65 -23.00 14.65
C ILE A 34 -10.24 -23.79 15.90
N GLU A 35 -11.14 -23.97 16.86
CA GLU A 35 -10.88 -24.73 18.10
C GLU A 35 -10.77 -26.23 17.83
N GLU A 36 -11.63 -26.78 16.99
CA GLU A 36 -11.68 -28.20 16.66
C GLU A 36 -11.61 -28.44 15.14
N PRO A 37 -10.46 -28.07 14.50
CA PRO A 37 -10.32 -28.25 13.07
C PRO A 37 -10.19 -29.73 12.73
N PRO A 38 -10.83 -30.23 11.63
CA PRO A 38 -10.56 -31.57 11.15
C PRO A 38 -9.09 -31.70 10.74
N ALA A 39 -8.47 -32.85 10.96
CA ALA A 39 -7.04 -33.08 10.70
C ALA A 39 -6.58 -32.76 9.26
N TYR A 40 -7.50 -32.72 8.31
CA TYR A 40 -7.26 -32.36 6.93
C TYR A 40 -7.57 -30.86 6.62
N GLY A 41 -8.07 -30.10 7.59
CA GLY A 41 -8.52 -28.73 7.40
C GLY A 41 -7.39 -27.73 7.66
N ILE A 42 -7.16 -26.81 6.72
CA ILE A 42 -6.24 -25.67 6.88
C ILE A 42 -7.04 -24.41 6.62
N ILE A 43 -6.98 -23.46 7.54
CA ILE A 43 -7.62 -22.14 7.41
C ILE A 43 -6.52 -21.07 7.39
N LEU A 44 -6.47 -20.31 6.31
CA LEU A 44 -5.57 -19.18 6.14
C LEU A 44 -6.38 -17.88 6.21
N LEU A 45 -6.15 -17.07 7.24
CA LEU A 45 -6.76 -15.76 7.41
C LEU A 45 -5.74 -14.72 6.97
N LEU A 46 -5.95 -14.08 5.81
CA LEU A 46 -5.08 -13.04 5.29
C LEU A 46 -5.58 -11.69 5.79
N THR A 47 -4.70 -10.92 6.42
CA THR A 47 -5.06 -9.59 6.95
C THR A 47 -3.89 -8.63 6.87
N THR A 48 -4.19 -7.36 6.63
CA THR A 48 -3.23 -6.25 6.74
C THR A 48 -3.25 -5.60 8.12
N ASN A 49 -4.23 -5.97 8.97
CA ASN A 49 -4.39 -5.42 10.31
C ASN A 49 -4.81 -6.52 11.30
N ALA A 50 -3.84 -7.15 11.93
CA ALA A 50 -4.10 -8.18 12.94
C ALA A 50 -4.88 -7.66 14.16
N ALA A 51 -4.74 -6.35 14.52
CA ALA A 51 -5.46 -5.75 15.64
C ALA A 51 -6.99 -5.66 15.42
N ALA A 52 -7.47 -5.79 14.19
CA ALA A 52 -8.90 -5.86 13.88
C ALA A 52 -9.50 -7.27 14.08
N MET A 53 -8.65 -8.27 14.32
CA MET A 53 -9.08 -9.63 14.62
C MET A 53 -9.32 -9.80 16.13
N LEU A 54 -10.31 -10.63 16.47
CA LEU A 54 -10.58 -10.96 17.87
C LEU A 54 -9.37 -11.68 18.50
N GLU A 55 -9.02 -11.31 19.73
CA GLU A 55 -7.94 -11.96 20.46
C GLU A 55 -8.15 -13.49 20.61
N THR A 56 -9.41 -13.92 20.67
CA THR A 56 -9.80 -15.33 20.70
C THR A 56 -9.41 -16.09 19.44
N ILE A 57 -9.39 -15.42 18.26
CA ILE A 57 -8.90 -15.98 17.00
C ILE A 57 -7.38 -16.00 16.99
N LEU A 58 -6.75 -14.86 17.37
CA LEU A 58 -5.29 -14.73 17.36
C LEU A 58 -4.64 -15.75 18.29
N SER A 59 -5.20 -15.97 19.49
CA SER A 59 -4.67 -16.95 20.47
C SER A 59 -4.73 -18.42 20.01
N ARG A 60 -5.56 -18.73 19.01
CA ARG A 60 -5.73 -20.06 18.42
C ARG A 60 -5.13 -20.21 17.03
N SER A 61 -4.43 -19.17 16.57
CA SER A 61 -3.83 -19.11 15.24
C SER A 61 -2.33 -18.95 15.33
N ILE A 62 -1.61 -19.49 14.34
CA ILE A 62 -0.19 -19.19 14.17
C ILE A 62 -0.10 -17.90 13.36
N VAL A 63 0.40 -16.84 13.98
CA VAL A 63 0.54 -15.54 13.31
C VAL A 63 1.87 -15.50 12.55
N LEU A 64 1.79 -15.42 11.24
CA LEU A 64 2.93 -15.28 10.33
C LEU A 64 3.00 -13.82 9.85
N ASN A 65 3.97 -13.07 10.37
CA ASN A 65 4.20 -11.70 9.92
C ASN A 65 4.98 -11.70 8.60
N MET A 66 4.30 -11.39 7.50
CA MET A 66 4.91 -11.25 6.19
C MET A 66 5.71 -9.95 6.14
N LYS A 67 6.99 -10.05 5.80
CA LYS A 67 7.87 -8.89 5.62
C LYS A 67 7.95 -8.50 4.15
N PRO A 68 8.25 -7.22 3.85
CA PRO A 68 8.65 -6.82 2.49
C PRO A 68 9.79 -7.71 1.98
N VAL A 69 9.77 -8.00 0.69
CA VAL A 69 10.85 -8.75 0.04
C VAL A 69 12.07 -7.84 -0.10
N GLU A 70 13.26 -8.39 0.13
CA GLU A 70 14.52 -7.67 0.00
C GLU A 70 14.76 -7.24 -1.46
N SER A 71 15.48 -6.12 -1.65
CA SER A 71 15.74 -5.48 -2.94
C SER A 71 16.29 -6.42 -3.99
N GLU A 72 17.26 -7.25 -3.63
CA GLU A 72 17.89 -8.19 -4.55
C GLU A 72 16.91 -9.27 -5.05
N ALA A 73 16.12 -9.83 -4.14
CA ALA A 73 15.12 -10.84 -4.47
C ALA A 73 13.96 -10.23 -5.28
N PHE A 74 13.54 -9.00 -4.96
CA PHE A 74 12.54 -8.26 -5.74
C PHE A 74 13.03 -8.04 -7.17
N THR A 75 14.23 -7.50 -7.33
CA THR A 75 14.82 -7.21 -8.65
C THR A 75 14.97 -8.49 -9.48
N SER A 76 15.49 -9.56 -8.89
CA SER A 76 15.64 -10.85 -9.56
C SER A 76 14.31 -11.39 -10.07
N TYR A 77 13.27 -11.32 -9.25
CA TYR A 77 11.95 -11.78 -9.63
C TYR A 77 11.30 -10.93 -10.73
N MET A 78 11.47 -9.61 -10.70
CA MET A 78 10.95 -8.72 -11.75
C MET A 78 11.63 -8.99 -13.10
N ARG A 79 12.95 -9.27 -13.11
CA ARG A 79 13.69 -9.72 -14.29
C ARG A 79 13.15 -11.02 -14.84
N GLU A 80 12.92 -12.01 -13.99
CA GLU A 80 12.33 -13.30 -14.39
C GLU A 80 10.98 -13.14 -15.06
N LYS A 81 10.19 -12.14 -14.61
CA LYS A 81 8.89 -11.80 -15.20
C LYS A 81 8.96 -10.92 -16.44
N GLY A 82 10.17 -10.58 -16.92
CA GLY A 82 10.37 -9.81 -18.15
C GLY A 82 10.08 -8.31 -18.00
N VAL A 83 10.15 -7.78 -16.79
CA VAL A 83 10.00 -6.34 -16.55
C VAL A 83 11.26 -5.60 -16.99
N ASP A 84 11.11 -4.48 -17.69
CA ASP A 84 12.19 -3.64 -18.16
C ASP A 84 13.11 -3.19 -17.01
N GLU A 85 14.41 -3.38 -17.14
CA GLU A 85 15.43 -3.04 -16.14
C GLU A 85 15.30 -1.59 -15.63
N ASP A 86 15.07 -0.65 -16.54
CA ASP A 86 14.98 0.78 -16.21
C ASP A 86 13.76 1.11 -15.32
N LYS A 87 12.73 0.26 -15.33
CA LYS A 87 11.52 0.45 -14.52
C LYS A 87 11.65 -0.16 -13.12
N ILE A 88 12.51 -1.19 -12.94
CA ILE A 88 12.59 -1.97 -11.71
C ILE A 88 12.89 -1.09 -10.47
N PRO A 89 13.85 -0.16 -10.48
CA PRO A 89 14.14 0.68 -9.31
C PRO A 89 12.94 1.54 -8.89
N THR A 90 12.20 2.06 -9.85
CA THR A 90 10.98 2.83 -9.59
C THR A 90 9.89 1.94 -9.01
N LEU A 91 9.64 0.78 -9.60
CA LEU A 91 8.65 -0.19 -9.13
C LEU A 91 8.97 -0.67 -7.71
N GLU A 92 10.23 -0.93 -7.39
CA GLU A 92 10.66 -1.33 -6.05
C GLU A 92 10.32 -0.26 -5.01
N LYS A 93 10.68 1.00 -5.28
CA LYS A 93 10.36 2.14 -4.40
C LYS A 93 8.86 2.23 -4.11
N PHE A 94 8.03 2.09 -5.14
CA PHE A 94 6.58 2.22 -5.02
C PHE A 94 5.88 1.00 -4.43
N SER A 95 6.40 -0.18 -4.67
CA SER A 95 5.86 -1.42 -4.12
C SER A 95 6.32 -1.68 -2.70
N GLN A 96 7.41 -1.04 -2.25
CA GLN A 96 8.03 -1.25 -0.93
C GLN A 96 8.25 -2.74 -0.63
N GLY A 97 8.80 -3.47 -1.60
CA GLY A 97 9.06 -4.91 -1.49
C GLY A 97 7.82 -5.80 -1.63
N ASN A 98 6.66 -5.25 -2.02
CA ASN A 98 5.48 -6.04 -2.35
C ASN A 98 5.52 -6.43 -3.83
N ILE A 99 5.88 -7.70 -4.11
CA ILE A 99 6.00 -8.22 -5.47
C ILE A 99 4.69 -8.12 -6.26
N GLY A 100 3.56 -8.46 -5.64
CA GLY A 100 2.24 -8.40 -6.30
C GLY A 100 1.89 -6.98 -6.74
N LYS A 101 2.14 -5.99 -5.86
CA LYS A 101 1.98 -4.58 -6.20
C LYS A 101 2.95 -4.17 -7.31
N GLY A 102 4.22 -4.57 -7.23
CA GLY A 102 5.23 -4.29 -8.25
C GLY A 102 4.84 -4.80 -9.64
N LEU A 103 4.37 -6.06 -9.73
CA LEU A 103 3.88 -6.62 -11.00
C LEU A 103 2.66 -5.89 -11.54
N LYS A 104 1.70 -5.54 -10.68
CA LYS A 104 0.51 -4.79 -11.08
C LYS A 104 0.89 -3.42 -11.67
N LEU A 105 1.83 -2.73 -11.03
CA LEU A 105 2.32 -1.43 -11.50
C LEU A 105 3.13 -1.57 -12.79
N ALA A 106 3.91 -2.65 -12.94
CA ALA A 106 4.68 -2.93 -14.16
C ALA A 106 3.79 -3.16 -15.40
N GLN A 107 2.57 -3.65 -15.20
CA GLN A 107 1.58 -3.89 -16.25
C GLN A 107 0.77 -2.64 -16.62
N SER A 108 0.91 -1.55 -15.88
CA SER A 108 0.20 -0.29 -16.16
C SER A 108 1.02 0.57 -17.10
N ASP A 109 0.54 0.79 -18.32
CA ASP A 109 1.20 1.64 -19.32
C ASP A 109 1.29 3.10 -18.84
N ASP A 110 0.32 3.55 -18.05
CA ASP A 110 0.23 4.93 -17.56
C ASP A 110 1.00 5.18 -16.25
N PHE A 111 1.57 4.13 -15.65
CA PHE A 111 2.15 4.25 -14.31
C PHE A 111 3.29 5.27 -14.25
N ILE A 112 4.21 5.24 -15.20
CA ILE A 112 5.36 6.16 -15.25
C ILE A 112 4.89 7.60 -15.50
N SER A 113 3.95 7.81 -16.41
CA SER A 113 3.40 9.14 -16.71
C SER A 113 2.63 9.71 -15.53
N MET A 114 1.88 8.88 -14.81
CA MET A 114 1.20 9.22 -13.57
C MET A 114 2.19 9.71 -12.50
N ILE A 115 3.28 8.97 -12.27
CA ILE A 115 4.32 9.36 -11.31
C ILE A 115 4.92 10.71 -11.68
N GLN A 116 5.29 10.91 -12.94
CA GLN A 116 5.87 12.17 -13.41
C GLN A 116 4.91 13.34 -13.17
N THR A 117 3.64 13.15 -13.46
CA THR A 117 2.59 14.17 -13.25
C THR A 117 2.44 14.53 -11.77
N ILE A 118 2.35 13.52 -10.89
CA ILE A 118 2.23 13.76 -9.44
C ILE A 118 3.50 14.40 -8.89
N MET A 119 4.68 13.95 -9.32
CA MET A 119 5.95 14.51 -8.88
C MET A 119 6.06 15.98 -9.25
N LEU A 120 5.67 16.34 -10.48
CA LEU A 120 5.64 17.73 -10.91
C LEU A 120 4.68 18.54 -10.04
N LEU A 121 3.48 18.05 -9.81
CA LEU A 121 2.48 18.69 -8.95
C LEU A 121 3.04 18.94 -7.54
N LEU A 122 3.60 17.91 -6.89
CA LEU A 122 4.14 18.03 -5.53
C LEU A 122 5.29 19.01 -5.40
N LYS A 123 6.12 19.16 -6.43
CA LYS A 123 7.23 20.12 -6.47
C LYS A 123 6.78 21.56 -6.70
N THR A 124 5.66 21.76 -7.38
CA THR A 124 5.23 23.08 -7.87
C THR A 124 3.98 23.62 -7.21
N ALA A 125 3.15 22.78 -6.58
CA ALA A 125 1.86 23.13 -5.99
C ALA A 125 1.90 24.36 -5.08
N SER A 126 2.95 24.52 -4.27
CA SER A 126 3.09 25.68 -3.35
C SER A 126 3.29 27.03 -4.06
N LYS A 127 3.57 27.02 -5.36
CA LYS A 127 3.84 28.21 -6.16
C LYS A 127 2.83 28.42 -7.28
N MET A 128 1.97 27.43 -7.52
CA MET A 128 0.96 27.49 -8.57
C MET A 128 -0.19 28.41 -8.18
N PRO A 129 -0.72 29.20 -9.11
CA PRO A 129 -2.04 29.82 -8.97
C PRO A 129 -3.10 28.73 -8.75
N PHE A 130 -4.15 29.07 -8.00
CA PHE A 130 -5.21 28.11 -7.67
C PHE A 130 -5.90 27.51 -8.92
N SER A 131 -6.05 28.27 -10.00
CA SER A 131 -6.59 27.78 -11.27
C SER A 131 -5.72 26.69 -11.89
N GLU A 132 -4.42 26.87 -11.95
CA GLU A 132 -3.47 25.89 -12.48
C GLU A 132 -3.40 24.64 -11.60
N LEU A 133 -3.54 24.79 -10.29
CA LEU A 133 -3.63 23.69 -9.35
C LEU A 133 -4.85 22.82 -9.63
N LEU A 134 -6.03 23.43 -9.85
CA LEU A 134 -7.24 22.71 -10.20
C LEU A 134 -7.11 21.96 -11.53
N GLU A 135 -6.53 22.59 -12.56
CA GLU A 135 -6.27 21.92 -13.84
C GLU A 135 -5.32 20.73 -13.69
N SER A 136 -4.31 20.86 -12.84
CA SER A 136 -3.35 19.78 -12.58
C SER A 136 -3.99 18.62 -11.82
N ILE A 137 -4.92 18.92 -10.90
CA ILE A 137 -5.71 17.90 -10.19
C ILE A 137 -6.68 17.21 -11.17
N ALA A 138 -7.33 17.96 -12.07
CA ALA A 138 -8.23 17.40 -13.07
C ALA A 138 -7.50 16.39 -13.99
N LYS A 139 -6.23 16.62 -14.32
CA LYS A 139 -5.41 15.65 -15.07
C LYS A 139 -5.21 14.33 -14.31
N LEU A 140 -5.22 14.34 -12.99
CA LEU A 140 -5.15 13.09 -12.21
C LEU A 140 -6.43 12.25 -12.34
N GLU A 141 -7.56 12.84 -12.76
CA GLU A 141 -8.78 12.07 -13.04
C GLU A 141 -8.61 11.12 -14.23
N GLU A 142 -7.68 11.38 -15.15
CA GLU A 142 -7.34 10.49 -16.25
C GLU A 142 -6.83 9.13 -15.74
N TYR A 143 -6.24 9.12 -14.53
CA TYR A 143 -5.72 7.94 -13.85
C TYR A 143 -6.71 7.34 -12.84
N LYS A 144 -8.02 7.39 -13.10
CA LYS A 144 -9.09 6.94 -12.16
C LYS A 144 -8.87 5.58 -11.53
N LEU A 145 -8.35 4.62 -12.31
CA LEU A 145 -8.08 3.26 -11.83
C LEU A 145 -6.90 3.19 -10.85
N SER A 146 -6.03 4.20 -10.86
CA SER A 146 -4.80 4.26 -10.07
C SER A 146 -4.81 5.38 -9.02
N ILE A 147 -5.95 6.01 -8.75
CA ILE A 147 -6.05 7.15 -7.82
C ILE A 147 -5.54 6.80 -6.40
N LYS A 148 -5.74 5.54 -5.95
CA LYS A 148 -5.20 5.05 -4.68
C LYS A 148 -3.67 4.98 -4.70
N ASP A 149 -3.10 4.62 -5.84
CA ASP A 149 -1.65 4.61 -6.02
C ASP A 149 -1.11 6.04 -6.04
N CYS A 150 -1.86 7.02 -6.58
CA CYS A 150 -1.55 8.44 -6.48
C CYS A 150 -1.46 8.91 -5.02
N PHE A 151 -2.45 8.55 -4.20
CA PHE A 151 -2.43 8.90 -2.78
C PHE A 151 -1.30 8.21 -2.03
N GLY A 152 -1.05 6.94 -2.32
CA GLY A 152 0.10 6.22 -1.75
C GLY A 152 1.44 6.90 -2.09
N PHE A 153 1.57 7.41 -3.30
CA PHE A 153 2.74 8.18 -3.71
C PHE A 153 2.87 9.48 -2.90
N MET A 154 1.79 10.25 -2.81
CA MET A 154 1.79 11.50 -2.04
C MET A 154 2.14 11.25 -0.56
N GLN A 155 1.63 10.17 0.04
CA GLN A 155 1.98 9.77 1.41
C GLN A 155 3.48 9.48 1.56
N MET A 156 4.09 8.73 0.62
CA MET A 156 5.52 8.44 0.63
C MET A 156 6.36 9.72 0.50
N TRP A 157 5.94 10.66 -0.35
CA TRP A 157 6.60 11.95 -0.50
C TRP A 157 6.60 12.77 0.81
N TYR A 158 5.44 12.93 1.43
CA TYR A 158 5.33 13.67 2.69
C TYR A 158 5.98 12.95 3.87
N ARG A 159 6.01 11.60 3.86
CA ARG A 159 6.81 10.81 4.79
C ARG A 159 8.30 11.17 4.68
N ASP A 160 8.84 11.23 3.49
CA ASP A 160 10.24 11.57 3.26
C ASP A 160 10.55 13.00 3.74
N ILE A 161 9.64 13.96 3.53
CA ILE A 161 9.78 15.33 4.07
C ILE A 161 9.82 15.28 5.61
N LEU A 162 8.97 14.51 6.28
CA LEU A 162 8.98 14.37 7.73
C LEU A 162 10.27 13.73 8.24
N ILE A 163 10.71 12.64 7.61
CA ILE A 163 11.94 11.95 7.99
C ILE A 163 13.12 12.87 7.83
N PHE A 164 13.24 13.54 6.70
CA PHE A 164 14.34 14.47 6.47
C PHE A 164 14.30 15.66 7.44
N LYS A 165 13.11 16.18 7.73
CA LYS A 165 12.95 17.27 8.71
C LYS A 165 13.42 16.86 10.11
N ALA A 166 13.18 15.63 10.50
CA ALA A 166 13.55 15.10 11.82
C ALA A 166 15.02 14.66 11.91
N THR A 167 15.55 13.99 10.88
CA THR A 167 16.85 13.30 10.94
C THR A 167 17.97 14.04 10.23
N ARG A 168 17.65 14.85 9.21
CA ARG A 168 18.60 15.49 8.28
C ARG A 168 19.45 14.47 7.50
N ASP A 169 19.08 13.22 7.48
CA ASP A 169 19.79 12.15 6.78
C ASP A 169 19.09 11.81 5.45
N PRO A 170 19.73 12.11 4.30
CA PRO A 170 19.17 11.83 2.98
C PRO A 170 19.16 10.31 2.64
N ASN A 171 19.95 9.48 3.34
CA ASN A 171 20.00 8.05 3.08
C ASN A 171 18.73 7.31 3.54
N LEU A 172 17.91 7.95 4.38
CA LEU A 172 16.63 7.41 4.84
C LEU A 172 15.45 7.70 3.90
N LEU A 173 15.70 8.44 2.81
CA LEU A 173 14.67 8.85 1.88
C LEU A 173 14.41 7.78 0.83
N ILE A 174 13.13 7.55 0.51
CA ILE A 174 12.72 6.75 -0.64
C ILE A 174 13.09 7.47 -1.94
N PHE A 175 12.88 8.80 -1.97
CA PHE A 175 13.16 9.66 -3.12
C PHE A 175 14.46 10.45 -2.94
N ALA A 176 15.57 9.75 -2.71
CA ALA A 176 16.87 10.39 -2.44
C ALA A 176 17.34 11.30 -3.59
N GLU A 177 17.02 10.98 -4.85
CA GLU A 177 17.31 11.82 -6.01
C GLU A 177 16.55 13.15 -6.01
N GLU A 178 15.45 13.25 -5.26
CA GLU A 178 14.62 14.44 -5.11
C GLU A 178 14.97 15.26 -3.87
N TYR A 179 16.12 14.99 -3.28
CA TYR A 179 16.61 15.64 -2.06
C TYR A 179 16.45 17.16 -2.06
N SER A 180 16.78 17.83 -3.18
CA SER A 180 16.69 19.29 -3.29
C SER A 180 15.26 19.81 -3.07
N ALA A 181 14.27 19.13 -3.65
CA ALA A 181 12.86 19.49 -3.51
C ALA A 181 12.35 19.16 -2.10
N ILE A 182 12.69 17.98 -1.56
CA ILE A 182 12.34 17.55 -0.22
C ILE A 182 12.91 18.52 0.84
N ASN A 183 14.19 18.87 0.74
CA ASN A 183 14.83 19.80 1.65
C ASN A 183 14.14 21.18 1.64
N LYS A 184 13.78 21.68 0.46
CA LYS A 184 13.08 22.95 0.33
C LYS A 184 11.73 22.93 1.06
N VAL A 185 10.92 21.92 0.84
CA VAL A 185 9.63 21.78 1.50
C VAL A 185 9.81 21.56 3.01
N ALA A 186 10.79 20.75 3.44
CA ALA A 186 11.10 20.54 4.85
C ALA A 186 11.51 21.83 5.59
N GLN A 187 12.11 22.79 4.88
CA GLN A 187 12.46 24.10 5.47
C GLN A 187 11.26 25.04 5.56
N THR A 188 10.35 25.02 4.60
CA THR A 188 9.22 25.95 4.50
C THR A 188 7.98 25.49 5.24
N CYS A 189 7.67 24.18 5.26
CA CYS A 189 6.48 23.63 5.91
C CYS A 189 6.75 23.20 7.35
N GLY A 190 5.86 23.59 8.27
CA GLY A 190 5.87 23.14 9.67
C GLY A 190 5.38 21.68 9.82
N TYR A 191 5.72 21.04 10.96
CA TYR A 191 5.23 19.69 11.25
C TYR A 191 3.69 19.59 11.24
N ASN A 192 3.01 20.58 11.81
CA ASN A 192 1.54 20.62 11.85
C ASN A 192 0.93 20.73 10.45
N GLU A 193 1.58 21.44 9.54
CA GLU A 193 1.15 21.59 8.15
C GLU A 193 1.27 20.28 7.39
N ILE A 194 2.41 19.60 7.53
CA ILE A 194 2.64 18.31 6.90
C ILE A 194 1.66 17.27 7.45
N ASN A 195 1.40 17.24 8.76
CA ASN A 195 0.42 16.34 9.36
C ASN A 195 -1.00 16.59 8.81
N ARG A 196 -1.42 17.85 8.66
CA ARG A 196 -2.73 18.17 8.05
C ARG A 196 -2.84 17.67 6.62
N ILE A 197 -1.75 17.77 5.83
CA ILE A 197 -1.74 17.25 4.46
C ILE A 197 -1.88 15.72 4.48
N LEU A 198 -1.13 15.02 5.34
CA LEU A 198 -1.22 13.57 5.46
C LEU A 198 -2.62 13.11 5.93
N GLU A 199 -3.23 13.82 6.89
CA GLU A 199 -4.60 13.56 7.32
C GLU A 199 -5.63 13.76 6.19
N ALA A 200 -5.45 14.81 5.37
CA ALA A 200 -6.31 15.04 4.21
C ALA A 200 -6.19 13.91 3.18
N ILE A 201 -4.97 13.47 2.88
CA ILE A 201 -4.72 12.35 1.96
C ILE A 201 -5.33 11.06 2.51
N ASN A 202 -5.16 10.76 3.81
CA ASN A 202 -5.74 9.59 4.46
C ASN A 202 -7.28 9.62 4.42
N THR A 203 -7.86 10.80 4.67
CA THR A 203 -9.32 10.98 4.61
C THR A 203 -9.85 10.76 3.21
N ALA A 204 -9.18 11.31 2.20
CA ALA A 204 -9.55 11.11 0.80
C ALA A 204 -9.44 9.63 0.39
N SER A 205 -8.36 8.94 0.80
CA SER A 205 -8.20 7.51 0.55
C SER A 205 -9.31 6.67 1.20
N ALA A 206 -9.66 6.96 2.45
CA ALA A 206 -10.74 6.27 3.17
C ALA A 206 -12.12 6.49 2.51
N ARG A 207 -12.39 7.70 1.98
CA ARG A 207 -13.63 7.99 1.24
C ARG A 207 -13.71 7.20 -0.05
N LEU A 208 -12.60 7.03 -0.76
CA LEU A 208 -12.55 6.15 -1.95
C LEU A 208 -12.88 4.69 -1.60
N ASP A 209 -12.37 4.19 -0.47
CA ASP A 209 -12.65 2.82 -0.02
C ASP A 209 -14.13 2.62 0.33
N ALA A 210 -14.79 3.68 0.80
CA ALA A 210 -16.21 3.68 1.12
C ALA A 210 -17.13 3.95 -0.09
N ASN A 211 -16.60 4.00 -1.33
CA ASN A 211 -17.33 4.34 -2.56
C ASN A 211 -18.13 5.66 -2.47
N VAL A 212 -17.65 6.61 -1.71
CA VAL A 212 -18.24 7.95 -1.67
C VAL A 212 -17.81 8.70 -2.94
N ASN A 213 -18.76 9.23 -3.71
CA ASN A 213 -18.44 10.05 -4.89
C ASN A 213 -17.55 11.24 -4.50
N PHE A 214 -16.56 11.49 -5.34
CA PHE A 214 -15.67 12.66 -5.28
C PHE A 214 -16.41 13.93 -5.64
#